data_e3ab2c73645baed60220d043fcdbb96b
#
_entry.id   e3ab2c73645baed60220d043fcdbb96b
#
_cell.length_a   1.000
_cell.length_b   1.000
_cell.length_c   1.000
_cell.angle_alpha   90.00
_cell.angle_beta   90.00
_cell.angle_gamma   90.00
#
_symmetry.space_group_name_H-M   'P 1'
#
loop_
_entity.id
_entity.type
_entity.pdbx_description
1 polymer ?
#
loop_
_entity_poly.entity_id
_entity_poly.type
_entity_poly.pdbx_seq_one_letter_code
_entity_poly.pdbx_strand_id
1 'polypeptide(L)'
;MKRNIIVFAVALSLILSVFSLSACGDGGTSDDPSDNNSSIYDASWVDTSLVPEESGSSKGLENFTTLDLFGDTLDQSIFADYQVTVVDVWGTYCNPCINAMPTLAKIYHEYEPQGVNVIGLIIDVQGADLLPKKDFIVKAMEITDMTGADFQHILLSDNIRYSILKDISAIPASFIVDNEGNLLTGITYGGHSEDQWRELLDGYIKKD
;
A
#
# COMPACT_ATOMS: atom_id res chain seq x y z
N MET A 1 14.12 -2.71 -11.19
CA MET A 1 15.46 -2.54 -10.55
C MET A 1 15.55 -3.45 -9.32
N LYS A 2 16.52 -4.36 -9.28
CA LYS A 2 16.68 -5.30 -8.15
C LYS A 2 17.19 -4.54 -6.93
N ARG A 3 16.38 -4.44 -5.88
CA ARG A 3 16.80 -3.88 -4.58
C ARG A 3 17.70 -4.89 -3.87
N ASN A 4 18.98 -4.54 -3.70
CA ASN A 4 19.94 -5.33 -2.93
C ASN A 4 19.62 -5.21 -1.43
N ILE A 5 19.21 -6.31 -0.81
CA ILE A 5 19.08 -6.40 0.64
C ILE A 5 20.50 -6.56 1.21
N ILE A 6 20.98 -5.53 1.87
CA ILE A 6 22.25 -5.58 2.63
C ILE A 6 21.92 -6.09 4.04
N VAL A 7 22.31 -7.33 4.30
CA VAL A 7 22.25 -7.91 5.64
C VAL A 7 23.43 -7.39 6.44
N PHE A 8 23.20 -6.52 7.42
CA PHE A 8 24.21 -6.13 8.40
C PHE A 8 24.19 -7.11 9.58
N ALA A 9 25.25 -7.92 9.66
CA ALA A 9 25.54 -8.68 10.86
C ALA A 9 26.14 -7.74 11.91
N VAL A 10 25.41 -7.51 13.02
CA VAL A 10 25.91 -6.72 14.15
C VAL A 10 26.55 -7.67 15.16
N ALA A 11 27.85 -7.50 15.32
CA ALA A 11 28.65 -8.19 16.33
C ALA A 11 28.31 -7.67 17.75
N LEU A 12 28.05 -8.63 18.64
CA LEU A 12 27.77 -8.44 20.06
C LEU A 12 29.05 -8.03 20.80
N SER A 13 29.11 -6.82 21.34
CA SER A 13 30.15 -6.41 22.33
C SER A 13 29.48 -6.09 23.65
N LEU A 14 29.72 -6.96 24.63
CA LEU A 14 29.44 -6.80 26.06
C LEU A 14 30.34 -5.71 26.64
N ILE A 15 29.78 -4.67 27.25
CA ILE A 15 30.46 -3.82 28.22
C ILE A 15 29.57 -3.71 29.46
N LEU A 16 30.04 -4.34 30.56
CA LEU A 16 29.56 -4.08 31.91
C LEU A 16 30.15 -2.75 32.40
N SER A 17 29.34 -1.86 32.99
CA SER A 17 29.79 -0.94 34.04
C SER A 17 28.62 -0.38 34.85
N VAL A 18 28.50 -0.89 36.03
CA VAL A 18 28.49 -0.25 37.38
C VAL A 18 27.48 0.87 37.65
N PHE A 19 26.64 0.54 38.63
CA PHE A 19 25.75 1.29 39.51
C PHE A 19 26.18 2.71 39.90
N SER A 20 25.20 3.61 39.89
CA SER A 20 25.08 4.66 40.90
C SER A 20 23.61 4.96 41.16
N LEU A 21 23.14 4.66 42.38
CA LEU A 21 21.87 5.14 42.93
C LEU A 21 21.95 6.64 43.18
N SER A 22 20.94 7.40 42.79
CA SER A 22 20.55 8.62 43.48
C SER A 22 19.05 8.79 43.42
N ALA A 23 18.45 9.15 44.55
CA ALA A 23 17.03 9.06 44.85
C ALA A 23 16.30 10.39 44.63
N CYS A 24 14.96 10.26 44.49
CA CYS A 24 13.87 11.20 44.78
C CYS A 24 13.64 12.38 43.82
N GLY A 25 12.42 12.38 43.20
CA GLY A 25 11.74 13.50 42.61
C GLY A 25 10.38 13.06 42.11
N ASP A 26 9.36 13.28 42.95
CA ASP A 26 7.93 13.03 42.72
C ASP A 26 7.42 13.89 41.53
N GLY A 27 6.67 13.29 40.58
CA GLY A 27 6.05 13.98 39.48
C GLY A 27 5.32 12.96 38.60
N GLY A 28 4.07 12.64 38.98
CA GLY A 28 3.24 11.69 38.21
C GLY A 28 2.99 12.18 36.80
N THR A 29 3.48 11.41 35.84
CA THR A 29 3.01 11.39 34.46
C THR A 29 2.35 10.05 34.25
N SER A 30 1.09 10.08 33.88
CA SER A 30 0.32 8.91 33.47
C SER A 30 0.93 8.35 32.19
N ASP A 31 1.75 7.30 32.32
CA ASP A 31 2.23 6.50 31.20
C ASP A 31 1.07 5.68 30.67
N ASP A 32 0.48 6.13 29.58
CA ASP A 32 -0.43 5.34 28.75
C ASP A 32 0.41 4.33 27.95
N PRO A 33 0.21 3.00 28.09
CA PRO A 33 1.02 2.01 27.40
C PRO A 33 0.76 1.89 25.90
N SER A 34 -0.03 2.80 25.30
CA SER A 34 -0.43 2.71 23.87
C SER A 34 0.58 3.33 22.89
N ASP A 35 1.64 4.00 23.35
CA ASP A 35 2.50 4.81 22.46
C ASP A 35 3.78 4.13 21.93
N ASN A 36 4.03 2.85 22.23
CA ASN A 36 5.33 2.24 21.91
C ASN A 36 5.41 1.47 20.58
N ASN A 37 4.33 1.41 19.79
CA ASN A 37 4.36 0.66 18.51
C ASN A 37 4.51 1.52 17.25
N SER A 38 4.36 2.84 17.35
CA SER A 38 4.45 3.75 16.17
C SER A 38 5.89 4.02 15.71
N SER A 39 6.91 3.57 16.45
CA SER A 39 8.31 3.90 16.14
C SER A 39 8.98 3.01 15.07
N ILE A 40 8.35 1.90 14.68
CA ILE A 40 8.91 0.99 13.66
C ILE A 40 8.51 1.38 12.24
N TYR A 41 7.42 2.15 12.08
CA TYR A 41 6.96 2.61 10.78
C TYR A 41 7.36 4.07 10.56
N ASP A 42 8.25 4.31 9.60
CA ASP A 42 8.69 5.65 9.25
C ASP A 42 7.71 6.32 8.28
N ALA A 43 6.90 7.23 8.80
CA ALA A 43 6.05 8.13 8.02
C ALA A 43 6.52 9.59 8.15
N SER A 44 7.84 9.80 8.31
CA SER A 44 8.44 11.15 8.41
C SER A 44 8.33 11.94 7.10
N TRP A 45 8.12 11.25 5.98
CA TRP A 45 7.91 11.84 4.65
C TRP A 45 6.56 12.55 4.51
N VAL A 46 5.61 12.32 5.41
CA VAL A 46 4.29 12.98 5.36
C VAL A 46 4.45 14.48 5.59
N ASP A 47 4.69 15.18 4.49
CA ASP A 47 4.73 16.64 4.41
C ASP A 47 3.58 17.11 3.53
N THR A 48 2.85 18.09 4.02
CA THR A 48 1.64 18.64 3.37
C THR A 48 1.93 19.41 2.06
N SER A 49 3.20 19.55 1.67
CA SER A 49 3.61 20.26 0.45
C SER A 49 3.83 19.35 -0.76
N LEU A 50 3.74 18.01 -0.61
CA LEU A 50 4.22 17.04 -1.60
C LEU A 50 3.13 16.43 -2.50
N VAL A 51 1.91 16.98 -2.54
CA VAL A 51 0.90 16.46 -3.48
C VAL A 51 1.26 16.90 -4.90
N PRO A 52 1.53 15.96 -5.83
CA PRO A 52 1.80 16.30 -7.22
C PRO A 52 0.60 16.98 -7.87
N GLU A 53 0.83 18.06 -8.61
CA GLU A 53 -0.21 18.70 -9.43
C GLU A 53 -0.42 17.90 -10.72
N GLU A 54 -1.65 17.62 -11.06
CA GLU A 54 -2.04 16.81 -12.21
C GLU A 54 -2.87 17.59 -13.23
N SER A 55 -2.71 17.23 -14.50
CA SER A 55 -3.53 17.74 -15.58
C SER A 55 -4.01 16.62 -16.49
N GLY A 56 -5.30 16.36 -16.53
CA GLY A 56 -5.90 15.45 -17.49
C GLY A 56 -7.15 14.72 -16.98
N SER A 57 -8.06 14.40 -17.87
CA SER A 57 -9.22 13.54 -17.59
C SER A 57 -9.00 12.20 -18.30
N SER A 58 -8.78 11.12 -17.52
CA SER A 58 -8.68 9.75 -18.02
C SER A 58 -9.89 8.91 -17.61
N LYS A 59 -10.10 7.77 -18.28
CA LYS A 59 -11.18 6.82 -17.93
C LYS A 59 -10.69 5.63 -17.12
N GLY A 60 -9.37 5.46 -17.00
CA GLY A 60 -8.71 4.41 -16.25
C GLY A 60 -7.60 5.01 -15.39
N LEU A 61 -6.48 4.32 -15.36
CA LEU A 61 -5.25 4.75 -14.68
C LEU A 61 -4.14 5.13 -15.69
N GLU A 62 -4.53 5.70 -16.84
CA GLU A 62 -3.59 6.00 -17.93
C GLU A 62 -2.72 7.24 -17.66
N ASN A 63 -3.19 8.14 -16.83
CA ASN A 63 -2.48 9.38 -16.53
C ASN A 63 -2.69 9.75 -15.06
N PHE A 64 -1.72 9.47 -14.23
CA PHE A 64 -1.71 9.94 -12.85
C PHE A 64 -0.27 10.14 -12.38
N THR A 65 -0.13 10.98 -11.38
CA THR A 65 1.03 11.04 -10.51
C THR A 65 0.54 10.95 -9.08
N THR A 66 1.13 10.10 -8.26
CA THR A 66 0.73 9.91 -6.87
C THR A 66 1.94 9.55 -6.01
N LEU A 67 1.71 9.37 -4.73
CA LEU A 67 2.69 8.82 -3.80
C LEU A 67 2.35 7.36 -3.50
N ASP A 68 3.36 6.56 -3.22
CA ASP A 68 3.14 5.28 -2.58
C ASP A 68 3.05 5.43 -1.05
N LEU A 69 2.82 4.31 -0.37
CA LEU A 69 2.70 4.26 1.09
C LEU A 69 4.00 4.67 1.82
N PHE A 70 5.14 4.71 1.12
CA PHE A 70 6.46 5.07 1.65
C PHE A 70 6.91 6.47 1.23
N GLY A 71 6.10 7.20 0.45
CA GLY A 71 6.35 8.57 -0.01
C GLY A 71 7.11 8.69 -1.32
N ASP A 72 7.35 7.57 -2.01
CA ASP A 72 7.94 7.59 -3.33
C ASP A 72 6.91 8.06 -4.37
N THR A 73 7.31 8.97 -5.26
CA THR A 73 6.45 9.46 -6.35
C THR A 73 6.36 8.42 -7.48
N LEU A 74 5.14 8.15 -7.92
CA LEU A 74 4.82 7.17 -8.95
C LEU A 74 3.89 7.77 -10.01
N ASP A 75 3.95 7.18 -11.20
CA ASP A 75 3.04 7.47 -12.30
C ASP A 75 2.60 6.17 -13.01
N GLN A 76 1.88 6.28 -14.12
CA GLN A 76 1.37 5.14 -14.89
C GLN A 76 2.46 4.20 -15.41
N SER A 77 3.73 4.57 -15.38
CA SER A 77 4.84 3.70 -15.80
C SER A 77 5.00 2.45 -14.91
N ILE A 78 4.36 2.43 -13.73
CA ILE A 78 4.32 1.26 -12.85
C ILE A 78 3.65 0.03 -13.49
N PHE A 79 2.87 0.21 -14.55
CA PHE A 79 2.21 -0.88 -15.29
C PHE A 79 3.08 -1.45 -16.42
N ALA A 80 4.04 -0.68 -16.94
CA ALA A 80 4.70 -0.94 -18.23
C ALA A 80 5.46 -2.28 -18.31
N ASP A 81 5.98 -2.78 -17.19
CA ASP A 81 6.76 -4.01 -17.13
C ASP A 81 5.91 -5.28 -16.96
N TYR A 82 4.58 -5.14 -16.87
CA TYR A 82 3.65 -6.24 -16.62
C TYR A 82 2.68 -6.43 -17.79
N GLN A 83 2.16 -7.65 -17.95
CA GLN A 83 1.10 -7.91 -18.93
C GLN A 83 -0.22 -7.30 -18.45
N VAL A 84 -0.51 -7.45 -17.18
CA VAL A 84 -1.70 -6.92 -16.51
C VAL A 84 -1.40 -6.57 -15.06
N THR A 85 -2.18 -5.65 -14.51
CA THR A 85 -2.13 -5.28 -13.10
C THR A 85 -3.51 -5.40 -12.46
N VAL A 86 -3.59 -6.16 -11.37
CA VAL A 86 -4.75 -6.15 -10.47
C VAL A 86 -4.67 -4.91 -9.59
N VAL A 87 -5.74 -4.13 -9.56
CA VAL A 87 -5.90 -2.99 -8.65
C VAL A 87 -6.93 -3.36 -7.59
N ASP A 88 -6.50 -3.44 -6.33
CA ASP A 88 -7.37 -3.70 -5.18
C ASP A 88 -7.62 -2.42 -4.40
N VAL A 89 -8.88 -1.99 -4.33
CA VAL A 89 -9.28 -0.75 -3.66
C VAL A 89 -9.71 -1.06 -2.24
N TRP A 90 -9.00 -0.47 -1.28
CA TRP A 90 -9.15 -0.77 0.13
C TRP A 90 -9.02 0.46 1.04
N GLY A 91 -9.35 0.28 2.31
CA GLY A 91 -9.17 1.30 3.34
C GLY A 91 -8.85 0.69 4.69
N THR A 92 -8.22 1.45 5.57
CA THR A 92 -7.74 1.00 6.89
C THR A 92 -8.87 0.63 7.86
N TYR A 93 -10.11 1.02 7.56
CA TYR A 93 -11.32 0.67 8.33
C TYR A 93 -12.08 -0.53 7.75
N CYS A 94 -11.64 -1.03 6.57
CA CYS A 94 -12.35 -2.07 5.83
C CYS A 94 -11.88 -3.47 6.27
N ASN A 95 -12.48 -4.04 7.31
CA ASN A 95 -12.15 -5.39 7.77
C ASN A 95 -12.26 -6.47 6.68
N PRO A 96 -13.27 -6.48 5.78
CA PRO A 96 -13.29 -7.44 4.68
C PRO A 96 -12.11 -7.29 3.71
N CYS A 97 -11.64 -6.05 3.47
CA CYS A 97 -10.45 -5.80 2.64
C CYS A 97 -9.20 -6.40 3.30
N ILE A 98 -8.99 -6.10 4.59
CA ILE A 98 -7.85 -6.59 5.37
C ILE A 98 -7.83 -8.14 5.38
N ASN A 99 -8.99 -8.77 5.53
CA ASN A 99 -9.11 -10.23 5.52
C ASN A 99 -8.81 -10.85 4.13
N ALA A 100 -9.00 -10.12 3.04
CA ALA A 100 -8.70 -10.59 1.67
C ALA A 100 -7.22 -10.45 1.29
N MET A 101 -6.47 -9.53 1.91
CA MET A 101 -5.08 -9.22 1.58
C MET A 101 -4.13 -10.43 1.60
N PRO A 102 -4.18 -11.36 2.59
CA PRO A 102 -3.29 -12.51 2.58
C PRO A 102 -3.49 -13.42 1.35
N THR A 103 -4.72 -13.52 0.86
CA THR A 103 -5.01 -14.25 -0.38
C THR A 103 -4.41 -13.53 -1.58
N LEU A 104 -4.59 -12.21 -1.65
CA LEU A 104 -4.07 -11.40 -2.75
C LEU A 104 -2.53 -11.38 -2.78
N ALA A 105 -1.87 -11.36 -1.61
CA ALA A 105 -0.41 -11.47 -1.49
C ALA A 105 0.11 -12.80 -2.07
N LYS A 106 -0.56 -13.92 -1.78
CA LYS A 106 -0.21 -15.21 -2.39
C LYS A 106 -0.37 -15.19 -3.91
N ILE A 107 -1.44 -14.63 -4.41
CA ILE A 107 -1.68 -14.48 -5.86
C ILE A 107 -0.61 -13.59 -6.48
N TYR A 108 -0.22 -12.49 -5.84
CA TYR A 108 0.88 -11.65 -6.30
C TYR A 108 2.17 -12.46 -6.48
N HIS A 109 2.61 -13.19 -5.45
CA HIS A 109 3.84 -14.00 -5.54
C HIS A 109 3.76 -15.14 -6.56
N GLU A 110 2.58 -15.74 -6.74
CA GLU A 110 2.37 -16.82 -7.72
C GLU A 110 2.42 -16.31 -9.17
N TYR A 111 1.88 -15.10 -9.42
CA TYR A 111 1.68 -14.58 -10.77
C TYR A 111 2.65 -13.48 -11.19
N GLU A 112 3.38 -12.84 -10.28
CA GLU A 112 4.39 -11.82 -10.60
C GLU A 112 5.45 -12.35 -11.59
N PRO A 113 6.01 -13.58 -11.45
CA PRO A 113 6.93 -14.14 -12.44
C PRO A 113 6.30 -14.39 -13.81
N GLN A 114 4.97 -14.40 -13.89
CA GLN A 114 4.20 -14.57 -15.11
C GLN A 114 3.79 -13.23 -15.75
N GLY A 115 4.24 -12.11 -15.20
CA GLY A 115 3.95 -10.76 -15.71
C GLY A 115 2.65 -10.16 -15.20
N VAL A 116 2.14 -10.62 -14.04
CA VAL A 116 1.01 -9.98 -13.35
C VAL A 116 1.53 -9.13 -12.20
N ASN A 117 1.12 -7.87 -12.16
CA ASN A 117 1.33 -7.01 -11.00
C ASN A 117 0.06 -6.97 -10.12
N VAL A 118 0.25 -6.61 -8.86
CA VAL A 118 -0.83 -6.25 -7.93
C VAL A 118 -0.49 -4.93 -7.27
N ILE A 119 -1.45 -4.02 -7.22
CA ILE A 119 -1.33 -2.77 -6.45
C ILE A 119 -2.56 -2.59 -5.55
N GLY A 120 -2.33 -2.06 -4.35
CA GLY A 120 -3.38 -1.60 -3.45
C GLY A 120 -3.63 -0.11 -3.62
N LEU A 121 -4.85 0.30 -3.92
CA LEU A 121 -5.27 1.69 -3.95
C LEU A 121 -5.94 2.04 -2.61
N ILE A 122 -5.28 2.87 -1.79
CA ILE A 122 -5.75 3.21 -0.44
C ILE A 122 -6.60 4.47 -0.50
N ILE A 123 -7.83 4.41 0.05
CA ILE A 123 -8.79 5.50 -0.12
C ILE A 123 -9.00 6.38 1.11
N ASP A 124 -8.42 6.07 2.26
CA ASP A 124 -8.73 6.74 3.53
C ASP A 124 -7.53 7.33 4.28
N VAL A 125 -6.33 7.25 3.71
CA VAL A 125 -5.11 7.76 4.35
C VAL A 125 -4.83 9.25 4.07
N GLN A 126 -5.72 9.90 3.32
CA GLN A 126 -5.63 11.30 2.94
C GLN A 126 -6.88 12.08 3.36
N GLY A 127 -6.75 13.40 3.49
CA GLY A 127 -7.88 14.32 3.66
C GLY A 127 -8.67 14.55 2.36
N ALA A 128 -9.69 15.40 2.45
CA ALA A 128 -10.43 15.87 1.27
C ALA A 128 -9.55 16.69 0.30
N ASP A 129 -8.49 17.25 0.84
CA ASP A 129 -7.42 18.01 0.16
C ASP A 129 -6.32 17.13 -0.42
N LEU A 130 -6.47 15.81 -0.38
CA LEU A 130 -5.49 14.79 -0.77
C LEU A 130 -4.17 14.83 0.04
N LEU A 131 -4.10 15.60 1.13
CA LEU A 131 -2.92 15.59 1.97
C LEU A 131 -2.86 14.31 2.82
N PRO A 132 -1.73 13.59 2.82
CA PRO A 132 -1.55 12.40 3.64
C PRO A 132 -1.69 12.70 5.15
N LYS A 133 -2.31 11.79 5.89
CA LYS A 133 -2.47 11.86 7.34
C LYS A 133 -1.58 10.82 8.01
N LYS A 134 -0.58 11.29 8.76
CA LYS A 134 0.47 10.45 9.33
C LYS A 134 -0.07 9.23 10.07
N ASP A 135 -1.05 9.40 10.96
CA ASP A 135 -1.60 8.29 11.76
C ASP A 135 -2.26 7.21 10.89
N PHE A 136 -2.92 7.62 9.79
CA PHE A 136 -3.54 6.69 8.85
C PHE A 136 -2.50 6.00 7.95
N ILE A 137 -1.42 6.70 7.58
CA ILE A 137 -0.29 6.11 6.85
C ILE A 137 0.38 5.03 7.71
N VAL A 138 0.70 5.33 8.98
CA VAL A 138 1.27 4.35 9.92
C VAL A 138 0.35 3.14 10.05
N LYS A 139 -0.96 3.37 10.24
CA LYS A 139 -1.94 2.30 10.34
C LYS A 139 -2.00 1.44 9.06
N ALA A 140 -1.90 2.06 7.88
CA ALA A 140 -1.86 1.31 6.63
C ALA A 140 -0.59 0.45 6.52
N MET A 141 0.58 0.98 6.89
CA MET A 141 1.84 0.22 6.96
C MET A 141 1.74 -0.98 7.90
N GLU A 142 1.16 -0.80 9.10
CA GLU A 142 0.91 -1.89 10.06
C GLU A 142 0.02 -2.99 9.47
N ILE A 143 -1.05 -2.61 8.75
CA ILE A 143 -1.96 -3.55 8.11
C ILE A 143 -1.25 -4.34 7.01
N THR A 144 -0.49 -3.68 6.14
CA THR A 144 0.21 -4.34 5.03
C THR A 144 1.27 -5.30 5.54
N ASP A 145 2.02 -4.94 6.58
CA ASP A 145 2.99 -5.81 7.24
C ASP A 145 2.31 -7.03 7.89
N MET A 146 1.27 -6.79 8.67
CA MET A 146 0.53 -7.84 9.39
C MET A 146 -0.16 -8.85 8.45
N THR A 147 -0.58 -8.41 7.27
CA THR A 147 -1.28 -9.25 6.28
C THR A 147 -0.34 -9.89 5.26
N GLY A 148 0.94 -9.49 5.25
CA GLY A 148 1.92 -9.92 4.25
C GLY A 148 1.64 -9.36 2.86
N ALA A 149 0.88 -8.24 2.76
CA ALA A 149 0.56 -7.56 1.50
C ALA A 149 1.75 -6.66 1.10
N ASP A 150 2.83 -7.29 0.62
CA ASP A 150 4.10 -6.67 0.28
C ASP A 150 4.18 -6.14 -1.17
N PHE A 151 3.07 -6.22 -1.91
CA PHE A 151 2.91 -5.54 -3.18
C PHE A 151 2.77 -4.02 -2.97
N GLN A 152 2.90 -3.25 -4.06
CA GLN A 152 2.88 -1.79 -3.98
C GLN A 152 1.52 -1.24 -3.58
N HIS A 153 1.50 -0.28 -2.65
CA HIS A 153 0.30 0.44 -2.23
C HIS A 153 0.43 1.91 -2.60
N ILE A 154 -0.57 2.44 -3.34
CA ILE A 154 -0.59 3.81 -3.83
C ILE A 154 -1.72 4.62 -3.17
N LEU A 155 -1.49 5.92 -3.06
CA LEU A 155 -2.43 6.88 -2.54
C LEU A 155 -3.32 7.44 -3.67
N LEU A 156 -4.36 8.19 -3.28
CA LEU A 156 -5.20 8.88 -4.24
C LEU A 156 -4.47 10.10 -4.84
N SER A 157 -4.73 10.35 -6.10
CA SER A 157 -4.51 11.63 -6.75
C SER A 157 -5.83 12.16 -7.32
N ASP A 158 -5.87 13.39 -7.78
CA ASP A 158 -7.09 13.96 -8.38
C ASP A 158 -7.52 13.14 -9.61
N ASN A 159 -6.60 12.74 -10.46
CA ASN A 159 -6.92 11.92 -11.62
C ASN A 159 -7.54 10.57 -11.21
N ILE A 160 -6.94 9.86 -10.26
CA ILE A 160 -7.48 8.59 -9.75
C ILE A 160 -8.87 8.80 -9.14
N ARG A 161 -9.04 9.86 -8.34
CA ARG A 161 -10.31 10.18 -7.66
C ARG A 161 -11.44 10.44 -8.65
N TYR A 162 -11.17 11.21 -9.70
CA TYR A 162 -12.19 11.62 -10.66
C TYR A 162 -12.31 10.72 -11.88
N SER A 163 -11.35 9.80 -12.11
CA SER A 163 -11.45 8.79 -13.16
C SER A 163 -12.18 7.53 -12.69
N ILE A 164 -11.49 6.64 -12.01
CA ILE A 164 -11.99 5.30 -11.68
C ILE A 164 -12.73 5.26 -10.34
N LEU A 165 -12.27 6.01 -9.32
CA LEU A 165 -12.79 5.90 -7.97
C LEU A 165 -14.25 6.38 -7.88
N LYS A 166 -14.67 7.33 -8.72
CA LYS A 166 -16.07 7.82 -8.78
C LYS A 166 -17.07 6.71 -9.13
N ASP A 167 -16.63 5.67 -9.83
CA ASP A 167 -17.47 4.55 -10.28
C ASP A 167 -17.48 3.40 -9.25
N ILE A 168 -16.70 3.52 -8.16
CA ILE A 168 -16.61 2.54 -7.08
C ILE A 168 -17.58 2.92 -5.96
N SER A 169 -18.58 2.07 -5.72
CA SER A 169 -19.65 2.32 -4.74
C SER A 169 -19.43 1.67 -3.38
N ALA A 170 -18.52 0.70 -3.28
CA ALA A 170 -18.20 -0.04 -2.05
C ALA A 170 -16.80 -0.64 -2.12
N ILE A 171 -16.22 -0.98 -0.97
CA ILE A 171 -14.97 -1.73 -0.84
C ILE A 171 -15.17 -3.00 0.01
N PRO A 172 -14.42 -4.09 -0.23
CA PRO A 172 -13.37 -4.26 -1.23
C PRO A 172 -13.92 -4.17 -2.66
N ALA A 173 -13.14 -3.56 -3.54
CA ALA A 173 -13.39 -3.54 -4.96
C ALA A 173 -12.09 -3.80 -5.72
N SER A 174 -12.17 -4.51 -6.82
CA SER A 174 -11.00 -4.78 -7.65
C SER A 174 -11.32 -4.72 -9.14
N PHE A 175 -10.32 -4.41 -9.92
CA PHE A 175 -10.38 -4.41 -11.38
C PHE A 175 -8.98 -4.72 -11.94
N ILE A 176 -8.90 -5.03 -13.24
CA ILE A 176 -7.64 -5.30 -13.93
C ILE A 176 -7.42 -4.25 -14.99
N VAL A 177 -6.18 -3.76 -15.08
CA VAL A 177 -5.71 -2.86 -16.13
C VAL A 177 -4.60 -3.52 -16.97
N ASP A 178 -4.39 -3.04 -18.20
CA ASP A 178 -3.28 -3.42 -19.05
C ASP A 178 -1.99 -2.68 -18.69
N ASN A 179 -0.96 -2.87 -19.49
CA ASN A 179 0.36 -2.23 -19.31
C ASN A 179 0.39 -0.72 -19.61
N GLU A 180 -0.73 -0.13 -20.03
CA GLU A 180 -0.90 1.30 -20.23
C GLU A 180 -1.86 1.93 -19.21
N GLY A 181 -2.46 1.11 -18.31
CA GLY A 181 -3.42 1.54 -17.30
C GLY A 181 -4.87 1.56 -17.79
N ASN A 182 -5.17 1.03 -19.00
CA ASN A 182 -6.54 0.92 -19.50
C ASN A 182 -7.27 -0.23 -18.81
N LEU A 183 -8.57 -0.02 -18.52
CA LEU A 183 -9.41 -1.06 -17.93
C LEU A 183 -9.60 -2.26 -18.86
N LEU A 184 -9.29 -3.46 -18.35
CA LEU A 184 -9.56 -4.73 -19.01
C LEU A 184 -10.83 -5.41 -18.47
N THR A 185 -11.20 -5.15 -17.21
CA THR A 185 -12.40 -5.73 -16.58
C THR A 185 -13.35 -4.65 -16.09
N GLY A 186 -14.62 -5.04 -15.84
CA GLY A 186 -15.48 -4.27 -14.96
C GLY A 186 -14.98 -4.30 -13.51
N ILE A 187 -15.51 -3.40 -12.67
CA ILE A 187 -15.26 -3.39 -11.22
C ILE A 187 -15.98 -4.58 -10.60
N THR A 188 -15.26 -5.37 -9.81
CA THR A 188 -15.81 -6.46 -9.00
C THR A 188 -15.79 -6.07 -7.54
N TYR A 189 -16.76 -6.54 -6.76
CA TYR A 189 -16.91 -6.20 -5.35
C TYR A 189 -16.78 -7.43 -4.47
N GLY A 190 -16.19 -7.25 -3.30
CA GLY A 190 -15.90 -8.33 -2.35
C GLY A 190 -14.53 -8.97 -2.56
N GLY A 191 -14.13 -9.80 -1.60
CA GLY A 191 -12.89 -10.58 -1.71
C GLY A 191 -13.07 -11.79 -2.62
N HIS A 192 -12.03 -12.16 -3.35
CA HIS A 192 -11.98 -13.36 -4.17
C HIS A 192 -11.18 -14.46 -3.45
N SER A 193 -11.54 -15.72 -3.66
CA SER A 193 -10.71 -16.86 -3.29
C SER A 193 -9.50 -16.98 -4.22
N GLU A 194 -8.48 -17.76 -3.79
CA GLU A 194 -7.31 -18.04 -4.64
C GLU A 194 -7.72 -18.64 -5.99
N ASP A 195 -8.68 -19.58 -6.00
CA ASP A 195 -9.14 -20.23 -7.24
C ASP A 195 -9.87 -19.26 -8.17
N GLN A 196 -10.66 -18.32 -7.62
CA GLN A 196 -11.32 -17.28 -8.41
C GLN A 196 -10.30 -16.32 -9.04
N TRP A 197 -9.25 -15.96 -8.28
CA TRP A 197 -8.17 -15.14 -8.82
C TRP A 197 -7.42 -15.87 -9.95
N ARG A 198 -7.08 -17.16 -9.77
CA ARG A 198 -6.41 -17.97 -10.80
C ARG A 198 -7.24 -18.07 -12.06
N GLU A 199 -8.52 -18.40 -11.94
CA GLU A 199 -9.44 -18.49 -13.08
C GLU A 199 -9.51 -17.16 -13.86
N LEU A 200 -9.59 -16.03 -13.13
CA LEU A 200 -9.64 -14.70 -13.72
C LEU A 200 -8.34 -14.36 -14.44
N LEU A 201 -7.19 -14.49 -13.77
CA LEU A 201 -5.88 -14.08 -14.28
C LEU A 201 -5.40 -14.97 -15.44
N ASP A 202 -5.65 -16.28 -15.38
CA ASP A 202 -5.35 -17.22 -16.46
C ASP A 202 -6.03 -16.85 -17.80
N GLY A 203 -7.09 -16.05 -17.76
CA GLY A 203 -7.76 -15.52 -18.93
C GLY A 203 -7.07 -14.32 -19.59
N TYR A 204 -6.17 -13.64 -18.86
CA TYR A 204 -5.51 -12.41 -19.32
C TYR A 204 -4.02 -12.56 -19.61
N ILE A 205 -3.34 -13.53 -18.99
CA ILE A 205 -1.92 -13.76 -19.24
C ILE A 205 -1.70 -14.60 -20.50
N LYS A 206 -0.69 -14.24 -21.29
CA LYS A 206 -0.22 -15.08 -22.38
C LYS A 206 0.64 -16.18 -21.78
N LYS A 207 0.23 -17.42 -21.96
CA LYS A 207 1.05 -18.60 -21.63
C LYS A 207 2.04 -18.81 -22.78
N ASP A 208 3.33 -18.60 -22.50
CA ASP A 208 4.42 -18.92 -23.43
C ASP A 208 4.54 -20.46 -23.65
#